data_54a9b029f706c3464685f356e75bd042
#
_entry.id   54a9b029f706c3464685f356e75bd042
#
_cell.length_a   1.000
_cell.length_b   1.000
_cell.length_c   1.000
_cell.angle_alpha   90.00
_cell.angle_beta   90.00
_cell.angle_gamma   90.00
#
_symmetry.space_group_name_H-M   'P 1'
#
loop_
_entity.id
_entity.type
_entity.pdbx_description
1 polymer ?
#
loop_
_entity_poly.entity_id
_entity_poly.type
_entity_poly.pdbx_seq_one_letter_code
_entity_poly.pdbx_strand_id
1 'polypeptide(L)'
;MIVRAYEVPVFNYVMRLVGDRALAEDLTQEVFIRVFQGLPKFSLRSKFTTWLFQVTKNRVLDELRASERRPRALVALEDAPPLEVVDAPAEQVETIEALWVAVEELNTDLKMALLLRDVVGLSYNEIADSLDTTLATVKWRIFKAREEVQLSLARSGFTFGREADVIPLSR
;
A
#
# COMPACT_ATOMS: atom_id res chain seq x y z
N MET A 1 20.43 -4.23 -10.50
CA MET A 1 19.61 -5.46 -10.48
C MET A 1 18.21 -5.08 -9.97
N ILE A 2 17.16 -5.29 -10.79
CA ILE A 2 15.78 -4.79 -10.56
C ILE A 2 15.21 -5.23 -9.21
N VAL A 3 15.35 -6.51 -8.83
CA VAL A 3 14.83 -7.03 -7.56
C VAL A 3 15.33 -6.21 -6.38
N ARG A 4 16.64 -6.00 -6.24
CA ARG A 4 17.21 -5.25 -5.10
C ARG A 4 16.69 -3.82 -4.97
N ALA A 5 16.32 -3.20 -6.08
CA ALA A 5 15.81 -1.82 -6.08
C ALA A 5 14.34 -1.73 -5.67
N TYR A 6 13.55 -2.78 -5.93
CA TYR A 6 12.10 -2.72 -5.78
C TYR A 6 11.51 -3.76 -4.82
N GLU A 7 12.30 -4.70 -4.30
CA GLU A 7 11.83 -5.74 -3.39
C GLU A 7 11.16 -5.16 -2.14
N VAL A 8 11.84 -4.24 -1.45
CA VAL A 8 11.30 -3.61 -0.24
C VAL A 8 10.04 -2.78 -0.53
N PRO A 9 10.02 -1.86 -1.52
CA PRO A 9 8.80 -1.14 -1.88
C PRO A 9 7.62 -2.04 -2.25
N VAL A 10 7.86 -3.11 -3.03
CA VAL A 10 6.81 -4.05 -3.42
C VAL A 10 6.32 -4.85 -2.22
N PHE A 11 7.24 -5.38 -1.41
CA PHE A 11 6.89 -6.12 -0.20
C PHE A 11 6.07 -5.27 0.77
N ASN A 12 6.51 -4.04 1.06
CA ASN A 12 5.80 -3.15 1.96
C ASN A 12 4.38 -2.83 1.45
N TYR A 13 4.24 -2.59 0.14
CA TYR A 13 2.93 -2.35 -0.47
C TYR A 13 2.03 -3.58 -0.35
N VAL A 14 2.54 -4.77 -0.69
CA VAL A 14 1.79 -6.04 -0.59
C VAL A 14 1.42 -6.33 0.86
N MET A 15 2.37 -6.21 1.78
CA MET A 15 2.18 -6.47 3.22
C MET A 15 1.03 -5.64 3.79
N ARG A 16 0.97 -4.34 3.44
CA ARG A 16 -0.10 -3.44 3.86
C ARG A 16 -1.47 -3.76 3.26
N LEU A 17 -1.50 -4.49 2.15
CA LEU A 17 -2.76 -4.90 1.52
C LEU A 17 -3.27 -6.23 2.03
N VAL A 18 -2.39 -7.17 2.38
CA VAL A 18 -2.81 -8.54 2.78
C VAL A 18 -2.77 -8.77 4.29
N GLY A 19 -1.93 -8.01 5.04
CA GLY A 19 -1.84 -8.10 6.50
C GLY A 19 -1.17 -9.38 7.04
N ASP A 20 -0.67 -10.25 6.18
CA ASP A 20 0.00 -11.52 6.53
C ASP A 20 1.40 -11.52 5.92
N ARG A 21 2.43 -11.68 6.77
CA ARG A 21 3.82 -11.60 6.35
C ARG A 21 4.22 -12.73 5.41
N ALA A 22 3.85 -13.97 5.74
CA ALA A 22 4.19 -15.14 4.92
C ALA A 22 3.54 -15.03 3.54
N LEU A 23 2.27 -14.64 3.49
CA LEU A 23 1.56 -14.39 2.25
C LEU A 23 2.17 -13.22 1.47
N ALA A 24 2.60 -12.15 2.13
CA ALA A 24 3.24 -11.02 1.47
C ALA A 24 4.60 -11.41 0.86
N GLU A 25 5.40 -12.23 1.53
CA GLU A 25 6.65 -12.77 1.01
C GLU A 25 6.41 -13.62 -0.25
N ASP A 26 5.45 -14.54 -0.20
CA ASP A 26 5.08 -15.41 -1.33
C ASP A 26 4.58 -14.58 -2.53
N LEU A 27 3.66 -13.65 -2.29
CA LEU A 27 3.12 -12.76 -3.34
C LEU A 27 4.20 -11.88 -3.96
N THR A 28 5.13 -11.37 -3.15
CA THR A 28 6.26 -10.57 -3.65
C THR A 28 7.14 -11.39 -4.58
N GLN A 29 7.46 -12.63 -4.23
CA GLN A 29 8.21 -13.54 -5.10
C GLN A 29 7.46 -13.80 -6.41
N GLU A 30 6.16 -14.11 -6.34
CA GLU A 30 5.35 -14.34 -7.54
C GLU A 30 5.26 -13.11 -8.44
N VAL A 31 5.16 -11.90 -7.85
CA VAL A 31 5.20 -10.64 -8.61
C VAL A 31 6.49 -10.54 -9.40
N PHE A 32 7.65 -10.78 -8.80
CA PHE A 32 8.91 -10.71 -9.51
C PHE A 32 9.06 -11.78 -10.57
N ILE A 33 8.54 -13.00 -10.34
CA ILE A 33 8.49 -14.04 -11.38
C ILE A 33 7.69 -13.54 -12.60
N ARG A 34 6.49 -12.98 -12.38
CA ARG A 34 5.64 -12.40 -13.43
C ARG A 34 6.32 -11.22 -14.14
N VAL A 35 7.01 -10.37 -13.39
CA VAL A 35 7.78 -9.25 -13.93
C VAL A 35 8.88 -9.77 -14.87
N PHE A 36 9.67 -10.76 -14.47
CA PHE A 36 10.71 -11.34 -15.32
C PHE A 36 10.14 -11.98 -16.59
N GLN A 37 9.03 -12.70 -16.47
CA GLN A 37 8.34 -13.30 -17.62
C GLN A 37 7.75 -12.24 -18.58
N GLY A 38 7.28 -11.12 -18.05
CA GLY A 38 6.68 -10.02 -18.80
C GLY A 38 7.70 -9.03 -19.38
N LEU A 39 8.92 -8.98 -18.83
CA LEU A 39 9.95 -8.01 -19.21
C LEU A 39 10.27 -7.98 -20.71
N PRO A 40 10.36 -9.11 -21.44
CA PRO A 40 10.59 -9.10 -22.90
C PRO A 40 9.47 -8.42 -23.69
N LYS A 41 8.26 -8.34 -23.12
CA LYS A 41 7.09 -7.71 -23.75
C LYS A 41 6.81 -6.31 -23.20
N PHE A 42 7.59 -5.86 -22.22
CA PHE A 42 7.45 -4.54 -21.66
C PHE A 42 7.78 -3.48 -22.70
N SER A 43 6.77 -2.73 -23.12
CA SER A 43 6.96 -1.58 -23.99
C SER A 43 7.29 -0.36 -23.14
N LEU A 44 8.34 0.39 -23.49
CA LEU A 44 8.74 1.63 -22.80
C LEU A 44 7.71 2.78 -22.88
N ARG A 45 6.43 2.46 -23.09
CA ARG A 45 5.33 3.44 -23.15
C ARG A 45 4.94 3.99 -21.77
N SER A 46 5.26 3.28 -20.70
CA SER A 46 5.08 3.72 -19.32
C SER A 46 6.39 3.56 -18.56
N LYS A 47 6.51 4.22 -17.40
CA LYS A 47 7.65 3.98 -16.52
C LYS A 47 7.61 2.53 -16.00
N PHE A 48 8.79 1.95 -15.81
CA PHE A 48 8.91 0.59 -15.28
C PHE A 48 8.20 0.45 -13.92
N THR A 49 8.31 1.44 -13.04
CA THR A 49 7.62 1.46 -11.74
C THR A 49 6.11 1.37 -11.89
N THR A 50 5.50 2.12 -12.81
CA THR A 50 4.06 2.09 -13.09
C THR A 50 3.61 0.69 -13.48
N TRP A 51 4.32 0.07 -14.43
CA TRP A 51 4.04 -1.29 -14.88
C TRP A 51 4.26 -2.33 -13.78
N LEU A 52 5.35 -2.20 -12.99
CA LEU A 52 5.62 -3.08 -11.85
C LEU A 52 4.47 -3.08 -10.85
N PHE A 53 3.98 -1.89 -10.45
CA PHE A 53 2.87 -1.79 -9.50
C PHE A 53 1.53 -2.19 -10.11
N GLN A 54 1.34 -2.10 -11.43
CA GLN A 54 0.20 -2.71 -12.13
C GLN A 54 0.22 -4.24 -12.00
N VAL A 55 1.38 -4.88 -12.25
CA VAL A 55 1.55 -6.33 -12.06
C VAL A 55 1.30 -6.72 -10.60
N THR A 56 1.85 -5.95 -9.66
CA THR A 56 1.68 -6.16 -8.21
C THR A 56 0.21 -6.07 -7.81
N LYS A 57 -0.49 -4.99 -8.20
CA LYS A 57 -1.93 -4.82 -7.93
C LYS A 57 -2.73 -6.01 -8.44
N ASN A 58 -2.51 -6.41 -9.68
CA ASN A 58 -3.27 -7.50 -10.27
C ASN A 58 -3.10 -8.80 -9.47
N ARG A 59 -1.85 -9.14 -9.08
CA ARG A 59 -1.61 -10.35 -8.27
C ARG A 59 -2.26 -10.28 -6.90
N VAL A 60 -2.16 -9.14 -6.23
CA VAL A 60 -2.79 -8.95 -4.90
C VAL A 60 -4.31 -9.05 -4.99
N LEU A 61 -4.93 -8.41 -5.99
CA LEU A 61 -6.39 -8.49 -6.17
C LEU A 61 -6.85 -9.91 -6.48
N ASP A 62 -6.08 -10.69 -7.26
CA ASP A 62 -6.38 -12.10 -7.52
C ASP A 62 -6.40 -12.89 -6.21
N GLU A 63 -5.44 -12.64 -5.31
CA GLU A 63 -5.36 -13.31 -4.01
C GLU A 63 -6.50 -12.90 -3.08
N LEU A 64 -6.78 -11.61 -2.96
CA LEU A 64 -7.88 -11.11 -2.13
C LEU A 64 -9.22 -11.71 -2.55
N ARG A 65 -9.49 -11.77 -3.85
CA ARG A 65 -10.69 -12.43 -4.39
C ARG A 65 -10.71 -13.94 -4.13
N ALA A 66 -9.54 -14.60 -4.16
CA ALA A 66 -9.43 -16.02 -3.84
C ALA A 66 -9.66 -16.27 -2.35
N SER A 67 -9.14 -15.41 -1.47
CA SER A 67 -9.32 -15.52 -0.02
C SER A 67 -10.77 -15.29 0.43
N GLU A 68 -11.50 -14.38 -0.23
CA GLU A 68 -12.93 -14.15 0.03
C GLU A 68 -13.79 -15.39 -0.25
N ARG A 69 -13.35 -16.26 -1.18
CA ARG A 69 -14.05 -17.50 -1.54
C ARG A 69 -13.69 -18.69 -0.64
N ARG A 70 -12.62 -18.58 0.16
CA ARG A 70 -12.23 -19.62 1.13
C ARG A 70 -12.95 -19.37 2.44
N PRO A 71 -13.46 -20.44 3.14
CA PRO A 71 -13.96 -20.29 4.49
C PRO A 71 -12.87 -19.65 5.36
N ARG A 72 -13.23 -18.54 6.01
CA ARG A 72 -12.33 -17.74 6.83
C ARG A 72 -11.83 -18.60 8.00
N ALA A 73 -10.66 -19.22 7.87
CA ALA A 73 -9.88 -19.59 9.04
C ALA A 73 -9.47 -18.25 9.70
N LEU A 74 -9.80 -18.11 10.97
CA LEU A 74 -9.43 -16.93 11.78
C LEU A 74 -7.90 -16.83 11.79
N VAL A 75 -7.32 -16.08 10.87
CA VAL A 75 -5.93 -15.68 10.94
C VAL A 75 -5.91 -14.43 11.82
N ALA A 76 -5.33 -14.58 13.01
CA ALA A 76 -5.12 -13.48 13.92
C ALA A 76 -4.22 -12.44 13.24
N LEU A 77 -4.57 -11.17 13.38
CA LEU A 77 -3.82 -9.98 12.91
C LEU A 77 -2.51 -9.77 13.73
N GLU A 78 -1.78 -10.85 14.07
CA GLU A 78 -0.64 -10.77 14.99
C GLU A 78 0.71 -10.46 14.31
N ASP A 79 0.79 -10.39 12.97
CA ASP A 79 2.06 -10.27 12.26
C ASP A 79 2.20 -9.03 11.37
N ALA A 80 1.53 -7.92 11.68
CA ALA A 80 1.90 -6.66 11.06
C ALA A 80 3.35 -6.33 11.49
N PRO A 81 4.32 -6.19 10.55
CA PRO A 81 5.68 -5.89 10.95
C PRO A 81 5.69 -4.59 11.73
N PRO A 82 6.37 -4.54 12.90
CA PRO A 82 6.64 -3.28 13.52
C PRO A 82 7.32 -2.40 12.47
N LEU A 83 6.85 -1.17 12.30
CA LEU A 83 7.65 -0.17 11.63
C LEU A 83 9.01 -0.19 12.33
N GLU A 84 10.09 -0.39 11.58
CA GLU A 84 11.43 -0.08 12.09
C GLU A 84 11.49 1.44 12.29
N VAL A 85 10.85 1.90 13.35
CA VAL A 85 11.01 3.27 13.86
C VAL A 85 12.26 3.22 14.73
N VAL A 86 13.41 3.24 14.06
CA VAL A 86 14.69 3.35 14.72
C VAL A 86 14.76 4.74 15.35
N ASP A 87 14.82 4.83 16.68
CA ASP A 87 15.05 6.04 17.47
C ASP A 87 13.96 7.15 17.45
N ALA A 88 12.68 6.83 17.30
CA ALA A 88 11.62 7.82 17.50
C ALA A 88 11.19 7.92 18.99
N PRO A 89 10.86 9.12 19.49
CA PRO A 89 10.21 9.29 20.81
C PRO A 89 8.94 8.46 20.92
N ALA A 90 8.62 7.95 22.10
CA ALA A 90 7.45 7.08 22.34
C ALA A 90 6.13 7.66 21.80
N GLU A 91 5.91 8.97 21.94
CA GLU A 91 4.74 9.68 21.41
C GLU A 91 4.64 9.61 19.87
N GLN A 92 5.78 9.60 19.16
CA GLN A 92 5.79 9.46 17.72
C GLN A 92 5.49 8.01 17.30
N VAL A 93 5.96 7.02 18.06
CA VAL A 93 5.67 5.61 17.81
C VAL A 93 4.16 5.36 17.91
N GLU A 94 3.53 5.82 19.00
CA GLU A 94 2.08 5.69 19.22
C GLU A 94 1.26 6.35 18.08
N THR A 95 1.68 7.54 17.65
CA THR A 95 1.03 8.25 16.54
C THR A 95 1.16 7.47 15.22
N ILE A 96 2.33 6.90 14.94
CA ILE A 96 2.57 6.10 13.74
C ILE A 96 1.77 4.81 13.77
N GLU A 97 1.70 4.13 14.90
CA GLU A 97 0.89 2.92 15.06
C GLU A 97 -0.60 3.23 14.84
N ALA A 98 -1.13 4.28 15.46
CA ALA A 98 -2.50 4.72 15.26
C ALA A 98 -2.80 5.06 13.79
N LEU A 99 -1.85 5.71 13.10
CA LEU A 99 -1.96 6.01 11.67
C LEU A 99 -2.09 4.73 10.83
N TRP A 100 -1.27 3.72 11.11
CA TRP A 100 -1.34 2.46 10.38
C TRP A 100 -2.63 1.69 10.67
N VAL A 101 -3.11 1.69 11.91
CA VAL A 101 -4.43 1.14 12.25
C VAL A 101 -5.52 1.81 11.43
N ALA A 102 -5.51 3.15 11.34
CA ALA A 102 -6.48 3.89 10.53
C ALA A 102 -6.38 3.57 9.02
N VAL A 103 -5.17 3.34 8.49
CA VAL A 103 -4.96 2.91 7.10
C VAL A 103 -5.49 1.50 6.87
N GLU A 104 -5.35 0.59 7.85
CA GLU A 104 -5.89 -0.77 7.77
C GLU A 104 -7.43 -0.81 7.67
N GLU A 105 -8.12 0.17 8.24
CA GLU A 105 -9.58 0.29 8.18
C GLU A 105 -10.11 0.69 6.79
N LEU A 106 -9.25 1.25 5.92
CA LEU A 106 -9.65 1.67 4.57
C LEU A 106 -10.09 0.47 3.71
N ASN A 107 -11.08 0.70 2.86
CA ASN A 107 -11.36 -0.26 1.80
C ASN A 107 -10.16 -0.40 0.84
N THR A 108 -10.07 -1.54 0.16
CA THR A 108 -8.92 -1.90 -0.69
C THR A 108 -8.60 -0.86 -1.76
N ASP A 109 -9.59 -0.26 -2.39
CA ASP A 109 -9.40 0.72 -3.47
C ASP A 109 -8.78 2.03 -2.96
N LEU A 110 -9.26 2.52 -1.82
CA LEU A 110 -8.73 3.72 -1.16
C LEU A 110 -7.31 3.45 -0.64
N LYS A 111 -7.12 2.29 0.01
CA LYS A 111 -5.82 1.86 0.55
C LYS A 111 -4.78 1.76 -0.56
N MET A 112 -5.09 1.10 -1.68
CA MET A 112 -4.18 0.99 -2.82
C MET A 112 -3.74 2.35 -3.35
N ALA A 113 -4.68 3.28 -3.57
CA ALA A 113 -4.36 4.59 -4.10
C ALA A 113 -3.50 5.42 -3.13
N LEU A 114 -3.81 5.38 -1.82
CA LEU A 114 -3.07 6.07 -0.78
C LEU A 114 -1.63 5.53 -0.66
N LEU A 115 -1.46 4.21 -0.60
CA LEU A 115 -0.15 3.57 -0.48
C LEU A 115 0.73 3.85 -1.69
N LEU A 116 0.19 3.80 -2.91
CA LEU A 116 0.94 4.15 -4.13
C LEU A 116 1.39 5.61 -4.13
N ARG A 117 0.58 6.53 -3.56
CA ARG A 117 0.93 7.93 -3.47
C ARG A 117 1.92 8.23 -2.37
N ASP A 118 1.61 7.81 -1.13
CA ASP A 118 2.27 8.31 0.07
C ASP A 118 3.42 7.39 0.54
N VAL A 119 3.40 6.10 0.17
CA VAL A 119 4.49 5.14 0.50
C VAL A 119 5.42 4.92 -0.70
N VAL A 120 4.86 4.67 -1.88
CA VAL A 120 5.67 4.39 -3.09
C VAL A 120 6.12 5.67 -3.78
N GLY A 121 5.36 6.77 -3.65
CA GLY A 121 5.71 8.07 -4.21
C GLY A 121 5.33 8.28 -5.68
N LEU A 122 4.38 7.51 -6.22
CA LEU A 122 3.92 7.67 -7.60
C LEU A 122 3.15 8.98 -7.79
N SER A 123 3.23 9.55 -8.98
CA SER A 123 2.36 10.67 -9.39
C SER A 123 0.92 10.19 -9.61
N TYR A 124 -0.04 11.10 -9.58
CA TYR A 124 -1.45 10.77 -9.82
C TYR A 124 -1.70 10.10 -11.17
N ASN A 125 -0.96 10.49 -12.22
CA ASN A 125 -1.06 9.86 -13.54
C ASN A 125 -0.52 8.43 -13.52
N GLU A 126 0.65 8.22 -12.88
CA GLU A 126 1.23 6.88 -12.73
C GLU A 126 0.32 5.95 -11.91
N ILE A 127 -0.35 6.49 -10.89
CA ILE A 127 -1.34 5.72 -10.10
C ILE A 127 -2.56 5.37 -10.97
N ALA A 128 -3.05 6.31 -11.78
CA ALA A 128 -4.17 6.06 -12.69
C ALA A 128 -3.84 4.93 -13.67
N ASP A 129 -2.65 4.96 -14.26
CA ASP A 129 -2.15 3.90 -15.14
C ASP A 129 -1.96 2.57 -14.41
N SER A 130 -1.37 2.58 -13.20
CA SER A 130 -1.14 1.36 -12.40
C SER A 130 -2.44 0.71 -11.93
N LEU A 131 -3.45 1.51 -11.60
CA LEU A 131 -4.75 1.03 -11.11
C LEU A 131 -5.80 0.81 -12.21
N ASP A 132 -5.44 1.04 -13.49
CA ASP A 132 -6.38 0.98 -14.63
C ASP A 132 -7.63 1.84 -14.39
N THR A 133 -7.46 3.08 -13.99
CA THR A 133 -8.55 3.99 -13.64
C THR A 133 -8.28 5.42 -14.13
N THR A 134 -9.23 6.33 -13.93
CA THR A 134 -9.07 7.71 -14.36
C THR A 134 -8.32 8.55 -13.32
N LEU A 135 -7.66 9.62 -13.79
CA LEU A 135 -7.02 10.62 -12.92
C LEU A 135 -7.99 11.24 -11.90
N ALA A 136 -9.24 11.48 -12.32
CA ALA A 136 -10.29 12.00 -11.43
C ALA A 136 -10.61 11.02 -10.30
N THR A 137 -10.71 9.73 -10.62
CA THR A 137 -10.95 8.65 -9.65
C THR A 137 -9.78 8.55 -8.65
N VAL A 138 -8.54 8.63 -9.12
CA VAL A 138 -7.35 8.61 -8.24
C VAL A 138 -7.37 9.77 -7.27
N LYS A 139 -7.61 11.00 -7.77
CA LYS A 139 -7.68 12.19 -6.92
C LYS A 139 -8.76 12.04 -5.84
N TRP A 140 -9.93 11.55 -6.24
CA TRP A 140 -11.04 11.31 -5.31
C TRP A 140 -10.69 10.22 -4.28
N ARG A 141 -10.11 9.09 -4.71
CA ARG A 141 -9.70 7.99 -3.81
C ARG A 141 -8.70 8.47 -2.77
N ILE A 142 -7.67 9.22 -3.16
CA ILE A 142 -6.64 9.72 -2.25
C ILE A 142 -7.23 10.75 -1.28
N PHE A 143 -8.07 11.67 -1.78
CA PHE A 143 -8.78 12.63 -0.92
C PHE A 143 -9.65 11.90 0.11
N LYS A 144 -10.46 10.96 -0.35
CA LYS A 144 -11.37 10.19 0.51
C LYS A 144 -10.61 9.31 1.51
N ALA A 145 -9.52 8.66 1.08
CA ALA A 145 -8.68 7.88 1.97
C ALA A 145 -8.11 8.73 3.12
N ARG A 146 -7.59 9.92 2.80
CA ARG A 146 -7.04 10.84 3.81
C ARG A 146 -8.12 11.35 4.76
N GLU A 147 -9.32 11.64 4.26
CA GLU A 147 -10.46 12.02 5.09
C GLU A 147 -10.83 10.89 6.08
N GLU A 148 -10.94 9.65 5.62
CA GLU A 148 -11.27 8.51 6.47
C GLU A 148 -10.19 8.23 7.52
N VAL A 149 -8.91 8.31 7.15
CA VAL A 149 -7.79 8.19 8.09
C VAL A 149 -7.84 9.28 9.16
N GLN A 150 -8.07 10.54 8.79
CA GLN A 150 -8.20 11.65 9.75
C GLN A 150 -9.38 11.43 10.72
N LEU A 151 -10.51 10.96 10.22
CA LEU A 151 -11.67 10.66 11.05
C LEU A 151 -11.41 9.48 12.01
N SER A 152 -10.69 8.45 11.57
CA SER A 152 -10.31 7.32 12.43
C SER A 152 -9.35 7.78 13.53
N LEU A 153 -8.32 8.55 13.19
CA LEU A 153 -7.38 9.12 14.17
C LEU A 153 -8.06 10.05 15.16
N ALA A 154 -8.99 10.89 14.72
CA ALA A 154 -9.76 11.76 15.62
C ALA A 154 -10.61 10.95 16.61
N ARG A 155 -11.18 9.82 16.21
CA ARG A 155 -11.91 8.91 17.10
C ARG A 155 -11.00 8.25 18.13
N SER A 156 -9.73 8.01 17.79
CA SER A 156 -8.71 7.47 18.69
C SER A 156 -8.04 8.54 19.57
N GLY A 157 -8.52 9.79 19.55
CA GLY A 157 -8.03 10.88 20.39
C GLY A 157 -6.84 11.66 19.82
N PHE A 158 -6.40 11.34 18.60
CA PHE A 158 -5.35 12.10 17.91
C PHE A 158 -5.97 13.30 17.17
N THR A 159 -5.56 14.52 17.53
CA THR A 159 -5.97 15.75 16.82
C THR A 159 -4.80 16.29 16.03
N PHE A 160 -4.91 16.28 14.71
CA PHE A 160 -3.95 16.96 13.83
C PHE A 160 -4.42 18.41 13.62
N GLY A 161 -3.51 19.36 13.81
CA GLY A 161 -3.75 20.76 13.47
C GLY A 161 -4.14 20.91 12.00
N ARG A 162 -5.06 21.84 11.70
CA ARG A 162 -5.48 22.13 10.32
C ARG A 162 -4.25 22.44 9.45
N GLU A 163 -4.09 21.73 8.36
CA GLU A 163 -3.24 21.97 7.18
C GLU A 163 -1.71 21.77 7.25
N ALA A 164 -1.05 21.60 8.40
CA ALA A 164 0.41 21.57 8.44
C ALA A 164 1.06 20.22 8.78
N ASP A 165 0.34 19.28 9.37
CA ASP A 165 0.92 18.05 9.92
C ASP A 165 0.49 16.76 9.19
N VAL A 166 0.44 16.81 7.85
CA VAL A 166 0.37 15.56 7.09
C VAL A 166 1.76 14.91 7.17
N ILE A 167 1.92 13.99 8.11
CA ILE A 167 3.13 13.17 8.18
C ILE A 167 3.22 12.41 6.85
N PRO A 168 4.23 12.65 6.01
CA PRO A 168 4.40 11.85 4.82
C PRO A 168 4.71 10.42 5.25
N LEU A 169 3.94 9.45 4.77
CA LEU A 169 4.15 8.01 5.01
C LEU A 169 5.46 7.48 4.38
N SER A 170 6.24 8.39 3.74
CA SER A 170 7.53 8.11 3.11
C SER A 170 8.67 8.55 4.02
N ARG A 171 9.12 7.67 4.88
CA ARG A 171 10.54 7.57 5.29
C ARG A 171 10.84 6.14 5.67
#